data_5f4b73587ba1c02a3b8688092f8a764b
#
_entry.id   5f4b73587ba1c02a3b8688092f8a764b
#
_cell.length_a   1.000
_cell.length_b   1.000
_cell.length_c   1.000
_cell.angle_alpha   90.00
_cell.angle_beta   90.00
_cell.angle_gamma   90.00
#
_symmetry.space_group_name_H-M   'P 1'
#
loop_
_entity.id
_entity.type
_entity.pdbx_description
1 polymer ?
#
loop_
_entity_poly.entity_id
_entity_poly.type
_entity_poly.pdbx_seq_one_letter_code
_entity_poly.pdbx_strand_id
1 'polypeptide(L)'
;MVFWRDIPAQVKARQGRERAARGLDPRFQEAVDAAAMRAGLTDTDHYLAEWRTSAWEERPGSPEQAADQRAAEIEAEYSAERLRAIVENGGKEL
;
A
#
# COMPACT_ATOMS: atom_id res chain seq x y z
N MET A 1 -0.49 6.91 3.66
CA MET A 1 -0.44 5.56 3.09
C MET A 1 -0.51 5.63 1.57
N VAL A 2 0.35 4.94 0.90
CA VAL A 2 0.36 4.86 -0.57
C VAL A 2 -0.24 3.53 -1.00
N PHE A 3 -1.19 3.59 -1.92
CA PHE A 3 -1.90 2.41 -2.46
C PHE A 3 -1.73 2.35 -3.96
N TRP A 4 -1.72 1.14 -4.49
CA TRP A 4 -1.97 0.89 -5.90
C TRP A 4 -3.36 0.24 -6.00
N ARG A 5 -4.33 0.99 -6.53
CA ARG A 5 -5.75 0.65 -6.38
C ARG A 5 -6.06 0.40 -4.89
N ASP A 6 -6.49 -0.78 -4.49
CA ASP A 6 -6.81 -1.08 -3.09
C ASP A 6 -5.71 -1.87 -2.37
N ILE A 7 -4.52 -2.00 -2.98
CA ILE A 7 -3.40 -2.72 -2.38
C ILE A 7 -2.47 -1.70 -1.70
N PRO A 8 -2.26 -1.81 -0.38
CA PRO A 8 -1.29 -0.95 0.30
C PRO A 8 0.13 -1.28 -0.14
N ALA A 9 0.94 -0.27 -0.36
CA ALA A 9 2.31 -0.44 -0.85
C ALA A 9 3.35 0.17 0.07
N GLN A 10 3.06 1.32 0.65
CA GLN A 10 4.03 2.02 1.49
C GLN A 10 3.34 2.87 2.53
N VAL A 11 3.90 2.88 3.74
CA VAL A 11 3.46 3.77 4.82
C VAL A 11 4.36 5.00 4.82
N LYS A 12 3.74 6.17 4.90
CA LYS A 12 4.46 7.44 5.06
C LYS A 12 3.96 8.13 6.32
N ALA A 13 4.87 8.74 7.05
CA ALA A 13 4.55 9.52 8.25
C ALA A 13 5.30 10.85 8.19
N ARG A 14 4.74 11.87 8.84
CA ARG A 14 5.38 13.18 8.93
C ARG A 14 5.00 13.88 10.23
N GLN A 15 5.92 14.73 10.70
CA GLN A 15 5.69 15.60 11.84
C GLN A 15 6.52 16.86 11.63
N GLY A 16 5.86 17.98 11.32
CA GLY A 16 6.57 19.19 10.94
C GLY A 16 7.44 18.95 9.70
N ARG A 17 8.75 19.06 9.84
CA ARG A 17 9.71 18.81 8.76
C ARG A 17 10.24 17.38 8.76
N GLU A 18 9.95 16.63 9.82
CA GLU A 18 10.39 15.24 9.91
C GLU A 18 9.50 14.35 9.08
N ARG A 19 10.10 13.40 8.39
CA ARG A 19 9.38 12.45 7.55
C ARG A 19 9.97 11.06 7.73
N ALA A 20 9.12 10.06 7.63
CA ALA A 20 9.54 8.67 7.61
C ALA A 20 8.71 7.92 6.58
N ALA A 21 9.30 6.91 5.98
CA ALA A 21 8.61 6.02 5.07
C ALA A 21 8.99 4.59 5.42
N ARG A 22 8.03 3.67 5.32
CA ARG A 22 8.24 2.27 5.62
C ARG A 22 7.63 1.43 4.50
N GLY A 23 8.47 0.60 3.86
CA GLY A 23 7.99 -0.41 2.93
C GLY A 23 7.27 -1.53 3.68
N LEU A 24 6.35 -2.18 2.99
CA LEU A 24 5.66 -3.34 3.51
C LEU A 24 6.38 -4.61 3.08
N ASP A 25 5.98 -5.75 3.64
CA ASP A 25 6.50 -7.06 3.25
C ASP A 25 6.45 -7.21 1.72
N PRO A 26 7.45 -7.89 1.10
CA PRO A 26 7.50 -8.05 -0.37
C PRO A 26 6.24 -8.59 -1.02
N ARG A 27 5.42 -9.36 -0.31
CA ARG A 27 4.17 -9.88 -0.85
C ARG A 27 3.20 -8.80 -1.32
N PHE A 28 3.30 -7.58 -0.76
CA PHE A 28 2.47 -6.46 -1.16
C PHE A 28 2.87 -5.94 -2.55
N GLN A 29 4.17 -5.78 -2.81
CA GLN A 29 4.63 -5.37 -4.13
C GLN A 29 4.35 -6.46 -5.18
N GLU A 30 4.53 -7.71 -4.81
CA GLU A 30 4.18 -8.82 -5.69
C GLU A 30 2.69 -8.82 -6.03
N ALA A 31 1.84 -8.48 -5.06
CA ALA A 31 0.41 -8.35 -5.28
C ALA A 31 0.08 -7.20 -6.25
N VAL A 32 0.76 -6.05 -6.11
CA VAL A 32 0.59 -4.92 -7.03
C VAL A 32 0.93 -5.36 -8.46
N ASP A 33 2.08 -6.01 -8.64
CA ASP A 33 2.52 -6.43 -9.96
C ASP A 33 1.55 -7.45 -10.58
N ALA A 34 1.11 -8.42 -9.80
CA ALA A 34 0.16 -9.44 -10.26
C ALA A 34 -1.20 -8.83 -10.60
N ALA A 35 -1.68 -7.88 -9.79
CA ALA A 35 -2.94 -7.20 -10.02
C ALA A 35 -2.91 -6.35 -11.30
N ALA A 36 -1.79 -5.68 -11.55
CA ALA A 36 -1.62 -4.88 -12.75
C ALA A 36 -1.67 -5.77 -14.00
N MET A 37 -1.02 -6.91 -13.95
CA MET A 37 -1.06 -7.88 -15.05
C MET A 37 -2.48 -8.42 -15.23
N ARG A 38 -3.15 -8.76 -14.15
CA ARG A 38 -4.53 -9.27 -14.19
C ARG A 38 -5.50 -8.26 -14.78
N ALA A 39 -5.31 -6.99 -14.49
CA ALA A 39 -6.14 -5.90 -15.01
C ALA A 39 -5.78 -5.49 -16.43
N GLY A 40 -4.70 -6.02 -16.99
CA GLY A 40 -4.23 -5.65 -18.32
C GLY A 40 -3.56 -4.28 -18.37
N LEU A 41 -3.13 -3.75 -17.22
CA LEU A 41 -2.50 -2.43 -17.13
C LEU A 41 -0.98 -2.58 -17.29
N THR A 42 -0.56 -2.98 -18.48
CA THR A 42 0.84 -3.28 -18.78
C THR A 42 1.60 -2.10 -19.35
N ASP A 43 0.93 -1.05 -19.80
CA ASP A 43 1.63 0.16 -20.21
C ASP A 43 1.86 1.08 -19.00
N THR A 44 2.94 1.85 -19.09
CA THR A 44 3.41 2.67 -17.97
C THR A 44 2.39 3.70 -17.51
N ASP A 45 1.71 4.37 -18.44
CA ASP A 45 0.79 5.45 -18.09
C ASP A 45 -0.42 4.94 -17.32
N HIS A 46 -1.02 3.84 -17.75
CA HIS A 46 -2.18 3.25 -17.07
C HIS A 46 -1.79 2.68 -15.71
N TYR A 47 -0.62 2.05 -15.62
CA TYR A 47 -0.10 1.52 -14.35
C TYR A 47 0.12 2.65 -13.33
N LEU A 48 0.79 3.73 -13.76
CA LEU A 48 1.10 4.86 -12.87
C LEU A 48 -0.14 5.63 -12.43
N ALA A 49 -1.16 5.69 -13.26
CA ALA A 49 -2.39 6.41 -12.94
C ALA A 49 -3.16 5.81 -11.76
N GLU A 50 -2.89 4.55 -11.41
CA GLU A 50 -3.60 3.85 -10.33
C GLU A 50 -2.95 4.03 -8.95
N TRP A 51 -1.79 4.68 -8.87
CA TRP A 51 -1.18 5.03 -7.59
C TRP A 51 -1.96 6.16 -6.93
N ARG A 52 -2.24 6.02 -5.65
CA ARG A 52 -2.92 7.05 -4.89
C ARG A 52 -2.40 7.12 -3.47
N THR A 53 -2.59 8.27 -2.84
CA THR A 53 -2.24 8.48 -1.44
C THR A 53 -3.53 8.72 -0.66
N SER A 54 -3.72 7.98 0.43
CA SER A 54 -4.87 8.17 1.32
C SER A 54 -4.68 9.41 2.19
N ALA A 55 -5.76 9.84 2.83
CA ALA A 55 -5.71 10.95 3.78
C ALA A 55 -4.76 10.65 4.93
N TRP A 56 -4.16 11.69 5.49
CA TRP A 56 -3.27 11.57 6.63
C TRP A 56 -4.08 11.30 7.90
N GLU A 57 -3.58 10.36 8.71
CA GLU A 57 -4.12 10.08 10.04
C GLU A 57 -3.17 10.64 11.09
N GLU A 58 -3.72 11.19 12.18
CA GLU A 58 -2.90 11.60 13.31
C GLU A 58 -2.61 10.40 14.19
N ARG A 59 -1.35 10.25 14.58
CA ARG A 59 -0.91 9.21 15.48
C ARG A 59 0.14 9.76 16.44
N PRO A 60 0.15 9.28 17.71
CA PRO A 60 1.18 9.68 18.65
C PRO A 60 2.52 9.07 18.31
N GLY A 61 3.59 9.69 18.82
CA GLY A 61 4.96 9.22 18.63
C GLY A 61 5.68 9.90 17.48
N SER A 62 6.92 9.49 17.26
CA SER A 62 7.72 10.01 16.16
C SER A 62 7.20 9.48 14.82
N PRO A 63 7.55 10.12 13.70
CA PRO A 63 7.19 9.59 12.38
C PRO A 63 7.64 8.15 12.17
N GLU A 64 8.84 7.79 12.61
CA GLU A 64 9.34 6.43 12.48
C GLU A 64 8.51 5.42 13.27
N GLN A 65 8.16 5.76 14.51
CA GLN A 65 7.33 4.90 15.35
C GLN A 65 5.93 4.74 14.75
N ALA A 66 5.34 5.83 14.27
CA ALA A 66 4.03 5.79 13.66
C ALA A 66 4.02 4.96 12.37
N ALA A 67 5.05 5.11 11.55
CA ALA A 67 5.19 4.35 10.31
C ALA A 67 5.38 2.84 10.60
N ASP A 68 6.23 2.50 11.55
CA ASP A 68 6.46 1.11 11.95
C ASP A 68 5.19 0.46 12.48
N GLN A 69 4.47 1.17 13.35
CA GLN A 69 3.23 0.68 13.92
C GLN A 69 2.17 0.44 12.85
N ARG A 70 2.00 1.40 11.94
CA ARG A 70 1.01 1.25 10.88
C ARG A 70 1.37 0.14 9.89
N ALA A 71 2.66 -0.01 9.57
CA ALA A 71 3.12 -1.11 8.72
C ALA A 71 2.78 -2.47 9.34
N ALA A 72 3.03 -2.62 10.63
CA ALA A 72 2.71 -3.86 11.35
C ALA A 72 1.20 -4.15 11.31
N GLU A 73 0.37 -3.12 11.51
CA GLU A 73 -1.09 -3.25 11.44
C GLU A 73 -1.55 -3.71 10.05
N ILE A 74 -1.01 -3.08 9.01
CA ILE A 74 -1.36 -3.42 7.63
C ILE A 74 -0.95 -4.86 7.30
N GLU A 75 0.25 -5.25 7.68
CA GLU A 75 0.74 -6.60 7.43
C GLU A 75 -0.11 -7.65 8.15
N ALA A 76 -0.65 -7.31 9.33
CA ALA A 76 -1.56 -8.19 10.06
C ALA A 76 -2.96 -8.23 9.46
N GLU A 77 -3.46 -7.09 8.97
CA GLU A 77 -4.80 -6.98 8.40
C GLU A 77 -4.93 -7.63 7.03
N TYR A 78 -3.88 -7.52 6.21
CA TYR A 78 -3.89 -8.03 4.83
C TYR A 78 -3.23 -9.39 4.76
N SER A 79 -3.99 -10.44 5.07
CA SER A 79 -3.50 -11.81 4.94
C SER A 79 -3.17 -12.13 3.47
N ALA A 80 -2.43 -13.21 3.25
CA ALA A 80 -2.15 -13.69 1.90
C ALA A 80 -3.44 -14.00 1.13
N GLU A 81 -4.45 -14.52 1.81
CA GLU A 81 -5.74 -14.82 1.21
C GLU A 81 -6.47 -13.56 0.78
N ARG A 82 -6.47 -12.52 1.63
CA ARG A 82 -7.09 -11.24 1.31
C ARG A 82 -6.41 -10.59 0.12
N LEU A 83 -5.06 -10.58 0.10
CA LEU A 83 -4.31 -10.04 -1.03
C LEU A 83 -4.61 -10.79 -2.32
N ARG A 84 -4.70 -12.12 -2.25
CA ARG A 84 -5.01 -12.93 -3.42
C ARG A 84 -6.38 -12.56 -4.00
N ALA A 85 -7.38 -12.37 -3.15
CA ALA A 85 -8.71 -11.97 -3.58
C ALA A 85 -8.70 -10.60 -4.28
N ILE A 86 -7.93 -9.66 -3.73
CA ILE A 86 -7.78 -8.33 -4.33
C ILE A 86 -7.10 -8.44 -5.70
N VAL A 87 -6.04 -9.25 -5.79
CA VAL A 87 -5.32 -9.49 -7.06
C VAL A 87 -6.27 -10.07 -8.12
N GLU A 88 -7.10 -11.03 -7.75
CA GLU A 88 -8.07 -11.64 -8.68
C GLU A 88 -9.05 -10.62 -9.25
N ASN A 89 -9.33 -9.56 -8.53
CA ASN A 89 -10.16 -8.45 -8.97
C ASN A 89 -9.37 -7.29 -9.57
N GLY A 90 -8.14 -7.55 -10.03
CA GLY A 90 -7.31 -6.54 -10.67
C GLY A 90 -6.84 -5.43 -9.72
N GLY A 91 -6.79 -5.69 -8.43
CA GLY A 91 -6.34 -4.74 -7.42
C GLY A 91 -7.47 -4.02 -6.69
N LYS A 92 -8.71 -4.34 -6.98
CA LYS A 92 -9.86 -3.74 -6.31
C LYS A 92 -10.46 -4.70 -5.29
N GLU A 93 -10.69 -4.20 -4.09
CA GLU A 93 -11.33 -4.97 -3.03
C GLU A 93 -12.84 -4.75 -3.09
N LEU A 94 -13.56 -5.85 -3.16
CA LEU A 94 -15.03 -5.83 -3.20
C LEU A 94 -15.61 -5.83 -1.79
#